data_315c6ec0bd92c9e2833bf5258d568762
#
_entry.id   315c6ec0bd92c9e2833bf5258d568762
#
_cell.length_a   1.000
_cell.length_b   1.000
_cell.length_c   1.000
_cell.angle_alpha   90.00
_cell.angle_beta   90.00
_cell.angle_gamma   90.00
#
_symmetry.space_group_name_H-M   'P 1'
#
loop_
_entity.id
_entity.type
_entity.pdbx_description
1 polymer ?
#
loop_
_entity_poly.entity_id
_entity_poly.type
_entity_poly.pdbx_seq_one_letter_code
_entity_poly.pdbx_strand_id
1 'polypeptide(L)'
;MIPALYAGMWRRTLLAVAIAGGLLGLRLGSARLHPATTSGMFREQRSLMGTVWNIEVPENGRPAEEARKAVAAAYQELARIDALMSEWRPDSPISQVDAAAGDHAVEVPAELRQLIERSIGYSEKTQGTFDVTWRGMGRIWHFDDTFAVPAAESVARARKNIDYRKIRIEGNRVYLPKNMSIGLGGVAKGYAVDRAAAVLAAKGFRDSLVDGGGDVLASGRRYGQRWRLGVQDPRGAHGELLGAVEVSDAAVVTSGDYERFRVVDGVRYHHIIDPRTGWPARASIAVTVMAKSAEVGVALEKGVFILGPVEGMDLARAAGLEVMEIDAGNRRHCSAGFARVFRGVGGGGCEAGGR
;
A
#
# COMPACT_ATOMS: atom_id res chain seq x y z
N MET A 1 -0.77 12.86 28.73
CA MET A 1 0.12 13.93 28.20
C MET A 1 0.78 13.38 26.96
N ILE A 2 0.27 13.72 25.78
CA ILE A 2 0.79 13.29 24.47
C ILE A 2 1.82 14.33 24.07
N PRO A 3 3.06 13.97 23.72
CA PRO A 3 4.03 14.94 23.22
C PRO A 3 3.65 15.36 21.79
N ALA A 4 3.38 16.63 21.60
CA ALA A 4 3.25 17.28 20.30
C ALA A 4 4.64 17.44 19.66
N LEU A 5 4.97 16.57 18.68
CA LEU A 5 6.23 16.63 17.93
C LEU A 5 6.04 16.21 16.45
N TYR A 6 5.00 16.70 15.79
CA TYR A 6 4.86 16.56 14.32
C TYR A 6 4.26 17.82 13.66
N ALA A 7 4.69 19.01 14.10
CA ALA A 7 4.29 20.25 13.46
C ALA A 7 5.54 21.05 13.03
N GLY A 8 6.14 20.67 11.94
CA GLY A 8 7.23 21.48 11.43
C GLY A 8 7.97 20.88 10.25
N MET A 9 7.34 20.78 9.06
CA MET A 9 8.10 20.81 7.79
C MET A 9 7.25 20.65 6.51
N TRP A 10 6.03 21.20 6.47
CA TRP A 10 5.29 21.27 5.19
C TRP A 10 4.69 22.65 4.99
N ARG A 11 5.51 23.61 4.58
CA ARG A 11 5.04 24.85 3.95
C ARG A 11 5.83 25.15 2.69
N ARG A 12 5.07 25.43 1.60
CA ARG A 12 5.46 25.91 0.25
C ARG A 12 5.81 24.76 -0.71
N THR A 13 5.10 24.59 -1.84
CA THR A 13 4.92 25.51 -2.97
C THR A 13 3.73 25.07 -3.82
N LEU A 14 2.73 25.91 -3.98
CA LEU A 14 1.72 25.83 -5.06
C LEU A 14 2.33 26.52 -6.27
N LEU A 15 2.52 25.82 -7.36
CA LEU A 15 2.81 26.41 -8.66
C LEU A 15 1.61 26.18 -9.59
N ALA A 16 0.88 27.26 -9.86
CA ALA A 16 -0.16 27.31 -10.87
C ALA A 16 0.48 27.43 -12.25
N VAL A 17 0.16 26.54 -13.18
CA VAL A 17 0.48 26.70 -14.60
C VAL A 17 -0.81 27.06 -15.33
N ALA A 18 -0.91 28.32 -15.77
CA ALA A 18 -1.90 28.78 -16.68
C ALA A 18 -1.42 28.51 -18.12
N ILE A 19 -2.24 27.87 -18.94
CA ILE A 19 -2.00 27.75 -20.39
C ILE A 19 -3.06 28.59 -21.12
N ALA A 20 -2.58 29.59 -21.84
CA ALA A 20 -3.36 30.46 -22.69
C ALA A 20 -3.86 29.76 -23.96
N GLY A 21 -5.11 30.01 -24.31
CA GLY A 21 -5.73 29.52 -25.53
C GLY A 21 -5.43 30.38 -26.75
N GLY A 22 -5.24 29.74 -27.90
CA GLY A 22 -5.23 30.36 -29.22
C GLY A 22 -6.53 30.05 -29.95
N LEU A 23 -7.25 31.10 -30.36
CA LEU A 23 -8.42 31.06 -31.23
C LEU A 23 -7.98 30.94 -32.70
N LEU A 24 -8.52 29.95 -33.41
CA LEU A 24 -8.71 30.11 -34.87
C LEU A 24 -10.02 29.40 -35.25
N GLY A 25 -10.93 30.19 -35.83
CA GLY A 25 -12.23 29.71 -36.26
C GLY A 25 -12.21 29.10 -37.66
N LEU A 26 -13.18 28.25 -38.00
CA LEU A 26 -14.09 28.35 -39.13
C LEU A 26 -14.94 27.06 -39.36
N ARG A 27 -16.24 27.35 -39.48
CA ARG A 27 -17.30 26.72 -40.28
C ARG A 27 -18.15 25.57 -39.72
N LEU A 28 -19.40 25.95 -39.65
CA LEU A 28 -20.64 25.29 -39.36
C LEU A 28 -20.88 23.99 -40.14
N GLY A 29 -20.94 22.89 -39.43
CA GLY A 29 -21.79 21.78 -39.76
C GLY A 29 -22.67 21.53 -38.54
N SER A 30 -24.00 21.44 -38.74
CA SER A 30 -24.97 21.20 -37.67
C SER A 30 -24.85 19.78 -37.08
N ALA A 31 -23.76 19.54 -36.36
CA ALA A 31 -23.67 18.43 -35.42
C ALA A 31 -24.45 18.84 -34.16
N ARG A 32 -25.44 18.08 -33.77
CA ARG A 32 -26.10 18.20 -32.46
C ARG A 32 -25.03 18.19 -31.42
N LEU A 33 -24.72 19.38 -30.88
CA LEU A 33 -23.88 19.52 -29.69
C LEU A 33 -24.61 18.79 -28.56
N HIS A 34 -24.17 17.60 -28.26
CA HIS A 34 -24.41 17.06 -26.93
C HIS A 34 -23.76 18.08 -25.99
N PRO A 35 -24.48 18.56 -24.95
CA PRO A 35 -23.86 19.46 -23.98
C PRO A 35 -22.62 18.72 -23.47
N ALA A 36 -21.45 19.36 -23.60
CA ALA A 36 -20.25 18.89 -22.95
C ALA A 36 -20.58 18.88 -21.46
N THR A 37 -20.86 17.70 -20.93
CA THR A 37 -20.95 17.49 -19.50
C THR A 37 -19.60 17.93 -18.96
N THR A 38 -19.56 19.05 -18.24
CA THR A 38 -18.39 19.46 -17.46
C THR A 38 -18.12 18.30 -16.49
N SER A 39 -17.17 17.44 -16.86
CA SER A 39 -16.80 16.30 -16.06
C SER A 39 -15.92 16.82 -14.91
N GLY A 40 -16.57 17.19 -13.80
CA GLY A 40 -15.89 17.53 -12.57
C GLY A 40 -15.20 16.31 -11.98
N MET A 41 -14.10 16.53 -11.27
CA MET A 41 -13.42 15.53 -10.45
C MET A 41 -13.52 15.98 -9.00
N PHE A 42 -14.23 15.23 -8.17
CA PHE A 42 -14.19 15.45 -6.73
C PHE A 42 -12.96 14.76 -6.16
N ARG A 43 -12.20 15.50 -5.35
CA ARG A 43 -11.00 15.01 -4.66
C ARG A 43 -11.02 15.44 -3.22
N GLU A 44 -10.63 14.53 -2.35
CA GLU A 44 -10.47 14.84 -0.95
C GLU A 44 -9.26 14.12 -0.38
N GLN A 45 -8.51 14.82 0.47
CA GLN A 45 -7.32 14.30 1.13
C GLN A 45 -7.48 14.39 2.64
N ARG A 46 -7.12 13.29 3.36
CA ARG A 46 -7.11 13.26 4.83
C ARG A 46 -5.92 12.47 5.35
N SER A 47 -5.45 12.82 6.55
CA SER A 47 -4.46 12.01 7.28
C SER A 47 -5.19 10.99 8.15
N LEU A 48 -4.89 9.69 7.96
CA LEU A 48 -5.49 8.58 8.69
C LEU A 48 -4.57 7.36 8.64
N MET A 49 -4.65 6.44 9.61
CA MET A 49 -3.83 5.21 9.64
C MET A 49 -2.33 5.46 9.44
N GLY A 50 -1.81 6.58 9.97
CA GLY A 50 -0.39 6.95 9.91
C GLY A 50 0.13 7.37 8.53
N THR A 51 -0.76 7.66 7.56
CA THR A 51 -0.41 8.14 6.22
C THR A 51 -1.42 9.15 5.69
N VAL A 52 -1.16 9.67 4.49
CA VAL A 52 -2.07 10.54 3.75
C VAL A 52 -2.91 9.67 2.82
N TRP A 53 -4.21 9.88 2.89
CA TRP A 53 -5.20 9.24 2.00
C TRP A 53 -5.71 10.25 0.99
N ASN A 54 -5.83 9.84 -0.26
CA ASN A 54 -6.42 10.63 -1.33
C ASN A 54 -7.50 9.80 -2.03
N ILE A 55 -8.71 10.36 -2.13
CA ILE A 55 -9.83 9.73 -2.83
C ILE A 55 -10.27 10.64 -3.96
N GLU A 56 -10.30 10.11 -5.19
CA GLU A 56 -10.76 10.80 -6.38
C GLU A 56 -11.94 10.06 -7.00
N VAL A 57 -13.01 10.79 -7.33
CA VAL A 57 -14.16 10.27 -8.05
C VAL A 57 -14.54 11.21 -9.18
N PRO A 58 -14.58 10.74 -10.45
CA PRO A 58 -15.17 11.49 -11.54
C PRO A 58 -16.67 11.70 -11.30
N GLU A 59 -17.13 12.92 -11.40
CA GLU A 59 -18.55 13.23 -11.18
C GLU A 59 -19.45 12.63 -12.27
N ASN A 60 -18.95 12.50 -13.50
CA ASN A 60 -19.65 11.87 -14.63
C ASN A 60 -21.07 12.42 -14.83
N GLY A 61 -21.25 13.75 -14.65
CA GLY A 61 -22.54 14.44 -14.76
C GLY A 61 -23.44 14.33 -13.53
N ARG A 62 -23.00 13.72 -12.45
CA ARG A 62 -23.70 13.70 -11.15
C ARG A 62 -23.40 14.97 -10.34
N PRO A 63 -24.29 15.40 -9.44
CA PRO A 63 -24.04 16.53 -8.56
C PRO A 63 -22.79 16.30 -7.69
N ALA A 64 -21.91 17.31 -7.59
CA ALA A 64 -20.71 17.26 -6.74
C ALA A 64 -21.03 16.91 -5.27
N GLU A 65 -22.20 17.28 -4.80
CA GLU A 65 -22.68 16.96 -3.44
C GLU A 65 -22.85 15.43 -3.23
N GLU A 66 -23.23 14.68 -4.25
CA GLU A 66 -23.31 13.22 -4.17
C GLU A 66 -21.91 12.60 -4.08
N ALA A 67 -20.96 13.12 -4.87
CA ALA A 67 -19.56 12.69 -4.80
C ALA A 67 -18.98 12.98 -3.41
N ARG A 68 -19.24 14.19 -2.87
CA ARG A 68 -18.82 14.57 -1.52
C ARG A 68 -19.36 13.62 -0.45
N LYS A 69 -20.65 13.28 -0.51
CA LYS A 69 -21.27 12.33 0.43
C LYS A 69 -20.69 10.92 0.30
N ALA A 70 -20.43 10.46 -0.90
CA ALA A 70 -19.82 9.13 -1.13
C ALA A 70 -18.40 9.07 -0.58
N VAL A 71 -17.58 10.08 -0.84
CA VAL A 71 -16.20 10.16 -0.35
C VAL A 71 -16.17 10.30 1.18
N ALA A 72 -17.08 11.09 1.76
CA ALA A 72 -17.22 11.19 3.22
C ALA A 72 -17.54 9.81 3.85
N ALA A 73 -18.43 9.02 3.23
CA ALA A 73 -18.74 7.67 3.69
C ALA A 73 -17.54 6.72 3.57
N ALA A 74 -16.73 6.84 2.51
CA ALA A 74 -15.49 6.07 2.38
C ALA A 74 -14.48 6.42 3.48
N TYR A 75 -14.32 7.70 3.83
CA TYR A 75 -13.48 8.11 4.97
C TYR A 75 -14.02 7.65 6.32
N GLN A 76 -15.32 7.56 6.50
CA GLN A 76 -15.92 6.96 7.71
C GLN A 76 -15.57 5.48 7.83
N GLU A 77 -15.59 4.73 6.71
CA GLU A 77 -15.18 3.32 6.69
C GLU A 77 -13.69 3.18 7.02
N LEU A 78 -12.83 4.04 6.47
CA LEU A 78 -11.40 4.06 6.80
C LEU A 78 -11.17 4.30 8.30
N ALA A 79 -11.89 5.26 8.91
CA ALA A 79 -11.80 5.55 10.34
C ALA A 79 -12.29 4.37 11.20
N ARG A 80 -13.32 3.65 10.74
CA ARG A 80 -13.83 2.44 11.41
C ARG A 80 -12.79 1.32 11.40
N ILE A 81 -12.13 1.12 10.24
CA ILE A 81 -11.08 0.12 10.09
C ILE A 81 -9.86 0.49 10.94
N ASP A 82 -9.48 1.76 10.99
CA ASP A 82 -8.40 2.22 11.88
C ASP A 82 -8.71 1.90 13.35
N ALA A 83 -9.92 2.18 13.81
CA ALA A 83 -10.34 1.84 15.16
C ALA A 83 -10.30 0.34 15.46
N LEU A 84 -10.61 -0.51 14.46
CA LEU A 84 -10.63 -1.96 14.59
C LEU A 84 -9.23 -2.59 14.58
N MET A 85 -8.31 -2.06 13.76
CA MET A 85 -7.07 -2.73 13.36
C MET A 85 -5.79 -1.96 13.73
N SER A 86 -5.90 -0.77 14.34
CA SER A 86 -4.72 0.01 14.70
C SER A 86 -3.94 -0.61 15.84
N GLU A 87 -2.71 -0.96 15.58
CA GLU A 87 -1.75 -1.48 16.56
C GLU A 87 -1.29 -0.39 17.57
N TRP A 88 -1.56 0.88 17.25
CA TRP A 88 -1.14 2.04 18.03
C TRP A 88 -2.22 2.53 19.01
N ARG A 89 -3.42 2.02 18.89
CA ARG A 89 -4.56 2.32 19.78
C ARG A 89 -4.68 1.23 20.85
N PRO A 90 -4.49 1.55 22.13
CA PRO A 90 -4.58 0.54 23.21
C PRO A 90 -5.97 -0.11 23.32
N ASP A 91 -7.00 0.64 22.92
CA ASP A 91 -8.41 0.23 22.95
C ASP A 91 -8.87 -0.57 21.73
N SER A 92 -8.01 -0.74 20.71
CA SER A 92 -8.35 -1.51 19.54
C SER A 92 -8.43 -3.01 19.83
N PRO A 93 -9.31 -3.77 19.15
CA PRO A 93 -9.40 -5.22 19.31
C PRO A 93 -8.06 -5.94 19.03
N ILE A 94 -7.27 -5.48 18.07
CA ILE A 94 -5.97 -6.11 17.79
C ILE A 94 -4.95 -5.87 18.92
N SER A 95 -4.96 -4.68 19.53
CA SER A 95 -4.09 -4.39 20.68
C SER A 95 -4.50 -5.19 21.92
N GLN A 96 -5.78 -5.48 22.09
CA GLN A 96 -6.26 -6.36 23.17
C GLN A 96 -5.77 -7.81 22.99
N VAL A 97 -5.73 -8.33 21.74
CA VAL A 97 -5.15 -9.64 21.44
C VAL A 97 -3.66 -9.67 21.83
N ASP A 98 -2.92 -8.63 21.46
CA ASP A 98 -1.50 -8.53 21.80
C ASP A 98 -1.25 -8.40 23.30
N ALA A 99 -2.09 -7.65 24.00
CA ALA A 99 -1.97 -7.48 25.47
C ALA A 99 -2.24 -8.78 26.24
N ALA A 100 -3.12 -9.65 25.71
CA ALA A 100 -3.46 -10.95 26.30
C ALA A 100 -2.50 -12.09 25.89
N ALA A 101 -1.43 -11.79 25.13
CA ALA A 101 -0.53 -12.82 24.62
C ALA A 101 0.13 -13.64 25.74
N GLY A 102 -0.08 -14.96 25.71
CA GLY A 102 0.41 -15.91 26.70
C GLY A 102 -0.51 -16.12 27.92
N ASP A 103 -1.63 -15.39 27.99
CA ASP A 103 -2.59 -15.49 29.08
C ASP A 103 -3.89 -16.18 28.61
N HIS A 104 -4.68 -15.52 27.77
CA HIS A 104 -5.96 -16.08 27.31
C HIS A 104 -6.29 -15.70 25.87
N ALA A 105 -7.28 -16.38 25.28
CA ALA A 105 -7.80 -16.03 23.96
C ALA A 105 -8.80 -14.88 24.06
N VAL A 106 -8.67 -13.90 23.19
CA VAL A 106 -9.53 -12.70 23.12
C VAL A 106 -10.58 -12.88 22.03
N GLU A 107 -11.83 -12.57 22.34
CA GLU A 107 -12.90 -12.52 21.36
C GLU A 107 -12.77 -11.22 20.53
N VAL A 108 -12.77 -11.38 19.20
CA VAL A 108 -12.63 -10.27 18.27
C VAL A 108 -13.79 -10.23 17.26
N PRO A 109 -14.12 -9.08 16.70
CA PRO A 109 -15.08 -9.00 15.59
C PRO A 109 -14.71 -9.93 14.44
N ALA A 110 -15.71 -10.56 13.81
CA ALA A 110 -15.51 -11.51 12.73
C ALA A 110 -14.67 -10.96 11.56
N GLU A 111 -14.80 -9.66 11.27
CA GLU A 111 -14.02 -8.97 10.25
C GLU A 111 -12.51 -8.98 10.55
N LEU A 112 -12.12 -8.69 11.79
CA LEU A 112 -10.72 -8.74 12.21
C LEU A 112 -10.19 -10.17 12.19
N ARG A 113 -10.95 -11.12 12.71
CA ARG A 113 -10.61 -12.54 12.66
C ARG A 113 -10.32 -13.01 11.23
N GLN A 114 -11.22 -12.70 10.30
CA GLN A 114 -11.06 -13.06 8.89
C GLN A 114 -9.82 -12.44 8.26
N LEU A 115 -9.47 -11.18 8.60
CA LEU A 115 -8.23 -10.57 8.12
C LEU A 115 -7.00 -11.27 8.69
N ILE A 116 -7.02 -11.65 9.97
CA ILE A 116 -5.93 -12.44 10.59
C ILE A 116 -5.78 -13.79 9.88
N GLU A 117 -6.87 -14.51 9.61
CA GLU A 117 -6.85 -15.78 8.87
C GLU A 117 -6.27 -15.64 7.48
N ARG A 118 -6.70 -14.60 6.71
CA ARG A 118 -6.11 -14.33 5.41
C ARG A 118 -4.63 -13.97 5.51
N SER A 119 -4.24 -13.23 6.55
CA SER A 119 -2.84 -12.87 6.80
C SER A 119 -1.96 -14.08 7.10
N ILE A 120 -2.48 -15.08 7.82
CA ILE A 120 -1.82 -16.38 7.98
C ILE A 120 -1.64 -17.04 6.62
N GLY A 121 -2.68 -17.07 5.78
CA GLY A 121 -2.59 -17.62 4.43
C GLY A 121 -1.59 -16.86 3.52
N TYR A 122 -1.43 -15.56 3.69
CA TYR A 122 -0.36 -14.81 3.01
C TYR A 122 1.03 -15.18 3.55
N SER A 123 1.16 -15.38 4.86
CA SER A 123 2.41 -15.84 5.48
C SER A 123 2.82 -17.23 4.96
N GLU A 124 1.87 -18.13 4.76
CA GLU A 124 2.09 -19.44 4.15
C GLU A 124 2.55 -19.32 2.69
N LYS A 125 1.83 -18.56 1.87
CA LYS A 125 2.14 -18.36 0.46
C LYS A 125 3.52 -17.76 0.24
N THR A 126 3.95 -16.86 1.11
CA THR A 126 5.25 -16.19 1.06
C THR A 126 6.35 -16.96 1.79
N GLN A 127 6.07 -18.15 2.30
CA GLN A 127 7.02 -18.99 3.07
C GLN A 127 7.63 -18.22 4.26
N GLY A 128 6.81 -17.36 4.90
CA GLY A 128 7.20 -16.58 6.07
C GLY A 128 8.02 -15.31 5.76
N THR A 129 8.22 -14.93 4.49
CA THR A 129 8.81 -13.62 4.16
C THR A 129 7.85 -12.48 4.42
N PHE A 130 6.55 -12.69 4.30
CA PHE A 130 5.55 -11.95 5.04
C PHE A 130 5.12 -12.81 6.22
N ASP A 131 5.24 -12.32 7.44
CA ASP A 131 4.75 -12.98 8.64
C ASP A 131 3.95 -11.98 9.48
N VAL A 132 2.67 -12.25 9.68
CA VAL A 132 1.77 -11.36 10.41
C VAL A 132 2.17 -11.16 11.88
N THR A 133 3.08 -11.98 12.41
CA THR A 133 3.59 -11.86 13.80
C THR A 133 4.88 -11.02 13.89
N TRP A 134 5.29 -10.36 12.82
CA TRP A 134 6.53 -9.58 12.73
C TRP A 134 6.60 -8.37 13.67
N ARG A 135 5.49 -7.92 14.26
CA ARG A 135 5.39 -6.65 15.03
C ARG A 135 6.44 -6.53 16.15
N GLY A 136 6.87 -7.65 16.72
CA GLY A 136 7.95 -7.68 17.70
C GLY A 136 9.25 -7.04 17.22
N MET A 137 9.53 -7.07 15.90
CA MET A 137 10.68 -6.41 15.29
C MET A 137 10.54 -4.89 15.26
N GLY A 138 9.34 -4.35 15.17
CA GLY A 138 9.10 -2.91 15.25
C GLY A 138 9.47 -2.29 16.60
N ARG A 139 9.68 -3.12 17.64
CA ARG A 139 10.22 -2.69 18.95
C ARG A 139 11.74 -2.69 19.00
N ILE A 140 12.39 -3.24 18.00
CA ILE A 140 13.86 -3.35 17.88
C ILE A 140 14.36 -2.35 16.82
N TRP A 141 13.66 -2.25 15.70
CA TRP A 141 14.01 -1.38 14.59
C TRP A 141 13.18 -0.10 14.63
N HIS A 142 13.80 1.00 15.10
CA HIS A 142 13.21 2.34 15.13
C HIS A 142 13.82 3.18 14.02
N PHE A 143 13.04 3.57 12.99
CA PHE A 143 13.53 4.38 11.86
C PHE A 143 13.25 5.88 12.04
N ASP A 144 13.25 6.35 13.28
CA ASP A 144 13.16 7.75 13.70
C ASP A 144 14.53 8.34 14.04
N ASP A 145 14.56 9.48 14.72
CA ASP A 145 15.78 10.17 15.09
C ASP A 145 16.57 9.46 16.20
N THR A 146 15.99 8.44 16.83
CA THR A 146 16.66 7.62 17.85
C THR A 146 17.30 6.36 17.26
N PHE A 147 17.37 6.26 15.92
CA PHE A 147 17.87 5.07 15.23
C PHE A 147 19.26 4.65 15.70
N ALA A 148 19.39 3.40 16.07
CA ALA A 148 20.65 2.70 16.24
C ALA A 148 20.54 1.30 15.65
N VAL A 149 21.63 0.78 15.10
CA VAL A 149 21.66 -0.62 14.64
C VAL A 149 21.56 -1.52 15.87
N PRO A 150 20.52 -2.36 15.97
CA PRO A 150 20.33 -3.19 17.16
C PRO A 150 21.40 -4.26 17.29
N ALA A 151 21.72 -4.66 18.53
CA ALA A 151 22.61 -5.77 18.79
C ALA A 151 22.05 -7.08 18.21
N ALA A 152 22.91 -7.91 17.61
CA ALA A 152 22.53 -9.16 16.95
C ALA A 152 21.77 -10.11 17.90
N GLU A 153 22.15 -10.15 19.19
CA GLU A 153 21.49 -10.96 20.20
C GLU A 153 20.04 -10.50 20.47
N SER A 154 19.79 -9.17 20.40
CA SER A 154 18.45 -8.61 20.56
C SER A 154 17.57 -8.97 19.36
N VAL A 155 18.10 -8.88 18.14
CA VAL A 155 17.43 -9.33 16.92
C VAL A 155 17.12 -10.83 16.99
N ALA A 156 18.09 -11.64 17.36
CA ALA A 156 17.92 -13.09 17.50
C ALA A 156 16.87 -13.47 18.56
N ARG A 157 16.78 -12.74 19.68
CA ARG A 157 15.74 -12.94 20.70
C ARG A 157 14.35 -12.59 20.17
N ALA A 158 14.20 -11.43 19.52
CA ALA A 158 12.91 -10.99 19.00
C ALA A 158 12.40 -11.92 17.89
N ARG A 159 13.30 -12.39 17.01
CA ARG A 159 12.95 -13.33 15.93
C ARG A 159 12.31 -14.62 16.42
N LYS A 160 12.65 -15.12 17.62
CA LYS A 160 12.04 -16.34 18.19
C LYS A 160 10.53 -16.22 18.42
N ASN A 161 10.02 -14.98 18.47
CA ASN A 161 8.61 -14.68 18.66
C ASN A 161 7.86 -14.42 17.34
N ILE A 162 8.50 -14.66 16.18
CA ILE A 162 7.89 -14.55 14.87
C ILE A 162 7.61 -15.95 14.34
N ASP A 163 6.34 -16.31 14.28
CA ASP A 163 5.88 -17.60 13.73
C ASP A 163 4.35 -17.59 13.64
N TYR A 164 3.80 -17.23 12.47
CA TYR A 164 2.36 -17.18 12.22
C TYR A 164 1.63 -18.50 12.53
N ARG A 165 2.31 -19.63 12.47
CA ARG A 165 1.74 -20.97 12.72
C ARG A 165 1.35 -21.19 14.18
N LYS A 166 1.80 -20.32 15.08
CA LYS A 166 1.49 -20.38 16.51
C LYS A 166 0.22 -19.62 16.88
N ILE A 167 -0.35 -18.84 15.97
CA ILE A 167 -1.65 -18.20 16.17
C ILE A 167 -2.72 -19.29 16.22
N ARG A 168 -3.58 -19.25 17.24
CA ARG A 168 -4.73 -20.16 17.35
C ARG A 168 -6.02 -19.37 17.24
N ILE A 169 -6.94 -19.87 16.43
CA ILE A 169 -8.25 -19.24 16.21
C ILE A 169 -9.33 -20.30 16.42
N GLU A 170 -10.25 -20.03 17.36
CA GLU A 170 -11.39 -20.88 17.66
C GLU A 170 -12.67 -20.02 17.67
N GLY A 171 -13.54 -20.20 16.70
CA GLY A 171 -14.66 -19.30 16.47
C GLY A 171 -14.15 -17.89 16.21
N ASN A 172 -14.58 -16.91 17.02
CA ASN A 172 -14.07 -15.54 16.96
C ASN A 172 -12.98 -15.23 18.00
N ARG A 173 -12.43 -16.26 18.66
CA ARG A 173 -11.39 -16.07 19.69
C ARG A 173 -10.01 -16.29 19.10
N VAL A 174 -9.12 -15.35 19.34
CA VAL A 174 -7.71 -15.37 18.89
C VAL A 174 -6.80 -15.47 20.09
N TYR A 175 -5.89 -16.44 20.07
CA TYR A 175 -4.85 -16.63 21.07
C TYR A 175 -3.46 -16.48 20.47
N LEU A 176 -2.59 -15.78 21.18
CA LEU A 176 -1.17 -15.64 20.88
C LEU A 176 -0.33 -16.24 22.02
N PRO A 177 0.76 -16.96 21.72
CA PRO A 177 1.76 -17.30 22.72
C PRO A 177 2.41 -16.05 23.33
N LYS A 178 2.99 -16.22 24.53
CA LYS A 178 3.70 -15.16 25.26
C LYS A 178 4.78 -14.51 24.40
N ASN A 179 4.87 -13.18 24.46
CA ASN A 179 5.81 -12.33 23.73
C ASN A 179 5.58 -12.24 22.21
N MET A 180 4.56 -12.87 21.66
CA MET A 180 4.13 -12.69 20.28
C MET A 180 3.22 -11.46 20.15
N SER A 181 3.17 -10.88 18.98
CA SER A 181 2.22 -9.82 18.63
C SER A 181 1.91 -9.82 17.15
N ILE A 182 0.67 -9.48 16.79
CA ILE A 182 0.21 -9.38 15.41
C ILE A 182 0.48 -7.97 14.90
N GLY A 183 1.10 -7.88 13.72
CA GLY A 183 1.35 -6.64 12.98
C GLY A 183 0.54 -6.59 11.70
N LEU A 184 -0.58 -5.87 11.70
CA LEU A 184 -1.43 -5.72 10.52
C LEU A 184 -0.94 -4.62 9.55
N GLY A 185 0.10 -3.86 9.89
CA GLY A 185 0.63 -2.78 9.04
C GLY A 185 1.07 -3.23 7.63
N GLY A 186 1.31 -4.54 7.44
CA GLY A 186 1.63 -5.14 6.15
C GLY A 186 0.42 -5.58 5.32
N VAL A 187 -0.83 -5.37 5.79
CA VAL A 187 -2.05 -5.80 5.10
C VAL A 187 -3.22 -4.84 5.30
N ALA A 188 -3.35 -4.22 6.47
CA ALA A 188 -4.53 -3.44 6.84
C ALA A 188 -4.75 -2.21 5.94
N LYS A 189 -3.69 -1.56 5.43
CA LYS A 189 -3.84 -0.45 4.49
C LYS A 189 -4.47 -0.90 3.17
N GLY A 190 -3.96 -1.98 2.58
CA GLY A 190 -4.53 -2.55 1.37
C GLY A 190 -5.99 -2.98 1.55
N TYR A 191 -6.30 -3.64 2.68
CA TYR A 191 -7.68 -3.97 3.05
C TYR A 191 -8.56 -2.71 3.12
N ALA A 192 -8.09 -1.65 3.76
CA ALA A 192 -8.82 -0.41 3.90
C ALA A 192 -9.05 0.30 2.55
N VAL A 193 -8.07 0.25 1.63
CA VAL A 193 -8.22 0.73 0.24
C VAL A 193 -9.35 -0.01 -0.47
N ASP A 194 -9.36 -1.34 -0.41
CA ASP A 194 -10.41 -2.17 -1.04
C ASP A 194 -11.79 -1.86 -0.43
N ARG A 195 -11.89 -1.68 0.89
CA ARG A 195 -13.14 -1.37 1.57
C ARG A 195 -13.67 0.03 1.21
N ALA A 196 -12.80 1.02 1.14
CA ALA A 196 -13.17 2.39 0.73
C ALA A 196 -13.71 2.40 -0.70
N ALA A 197 -13.04 1.71 -1.63
CA ALA A 197 -13.50 1.56 -3.01
C ALA A 197 -14.87 0.85 -3.10
N ALA A 198 -15.08 -0.19 -2.28
CA ALA A 198 -16.37 -0.88 -2.21
C ALA A 198 -17.50 0.05 -1.70
N VAL A 199 -17.23 0.92 -0.73
CA VAL A 199 -18.19 1.93 -0.27
C VAL A 199 -18.53 2.91 -1.39
N LEU A 200 -17.54 3.41 -2.13
CA LEU A 200 -17.76 4.30 -3.29
C LEU A 200 -18.63 3.61 -4.34
N ALA A 201 -18.31 2.37 -4.70
CA ALA A 201 -19.08 1.59 -5.66
C ALA A 201 -20.53 1.38 -5.22
N ALA A 202 -20.77 1.07 -3.93
CA ALA A 202 -22.12 0.93 -3.35
C ALA A 202 -22.91 2.25 -3.37
N LYS A 203 -22.22 3.41 -3.36
CA LYS A 203 -22.81 4.74 -3.55
C LYS A 203 -22.98 5.12 -5.04
N GLY A 204 -22.67 4.21 -5.96
CA GLY A 204 -22.82 4.40 -7.39
C GLY A 204 -21.61 5.04 -8.09
N PHE A 205 -20.49 5.25 -7.38
CA PHE A 205 -19.23 5.74 -7.94
C PHE A 205 -18.28 4.57 -8.20
N ARG A 206 -18.53 3.88 -9.33
CA ARG A 206 -17.70 2.74 -9.75
C ARG A 206 -16.38 3.17 -10.35
N ASP A 207 -16.32 4.38 -10.92
CA ASP A 207 -15.09 5.03 -11.37
C ASP A 207 -14.50 5.77 -10.18
N SER A 208 -13.39 5.32 -9.64
CA SER A 208 -12.77 5.93 -8.48
C SER A 208 -11.29 5.56 -8.36
N LEU A 209 -10.55 6.39 -7.66
CA LEU A 209 -9.19 6.12 -7.25
C LEU A 209 -9.10 6.31 -5.73
N VAL A 210 -8.64 5.28 -5.05
CA VAL A 210 -8.36 5.31 -3.61
C VAL A 210 -6.87 5.08 -3.41
N ASP A 211 -6.19 6.06 -2.85
CA ASP A 211 -4.76 6.01 -2.53
C ASP A 211 -4.58 6.10 -1.02
N GLY A 212 -3.96 5.08 -0.45
CA GLY A 212 -3.62 4.98 0.97
C GLY A 212 -2.11 5.04 1.20
N GLY A 213 -1.47 6.19 0.87
CA GLY A 213 -0.03 6.39 1.04
C GLY A 213 0.81 5.60 0.05
N GLY A 214 0.40 5.59 -1.22
CA GLY A 214 1.06 4.90 -2.32
C GLY A 214 0.53 3.48 -2.60
N ASP A 215 -0.34 2.95 -1.75
CA ASP A 215 -1.12 1.74 -2.03
C ASP A 215 -2.42 2.18 -2.71
N VAL A 216 -2.53 2.00 -4.02
CA VAL A 216 -3.60 2.58 -4.85
C VAL A 216 -4.50 1.52 -5.43
N LEU A 217 -5.82 1.69 -5.34
CA LEU A 217 -6.80 0.95 -6.13
C LEU A 217 -7.46 1.92 -7.12
N ALA A 218 -7.31 1.63 -8.41
CA ALA A 218 -7.95 2.32 -9.52
C ALA A 218 -9.13 1.49 -10.02
N SER A 219 -10.34 1.91 -9.70
CA SER A 219 -11.58 1.27 -10.13
C SER A 219 -12.14 1.96 -11.37
N GLY A 220 -12.65 1.19 -12.33
CA GLY A 220 -13.26 1.69 -13.55
C GLY A 220 -12.33 2.61 -14.35
N ARG A 221 -12.85 3.74 -14.82
CA ARG A 221 -12.15 4.62 -15.76
C ARG A 221 -12.27 6.09 -15.36
N ARG A 222 -11.23 6.84 -15.61
CA ARG A 222 -11.23 8.30 -15.50
C ARG A 222 -11.72 8.91 -16.80
N TYR A 223 -12.97 9.36 -16.85
CA TYR A 223 -13.60 9.91 -18.08
C TYR A 223 -13.44 9.01 -19.30
N GLY A 224 -13.69 7.71 -19.15
CA GLY A 224 -13.54 6.72 -20.21
C GLY A 224 -12.10 6.26 -20.50
N GLN A 225 -11.09 6.90 -19.93
CA GLN A 225 -9.68 6.54 -20.05
C GLN A 225 -9.23 5.66 -18.88
N ARG A 226 -8.19 4.86 -19.07
CA ARG A 226 -7.53 4.16 -17.96
C ARG A 226 -6.92 5.18 -17.00
N TRP A 227 -6.84 4.82 -15.73
CA TRP A 227 -6.09 5.58 -14.74
C TRP A 227 -4.60 5.47 -15.03
N ARG A 228 -3.89 6.60 -14.93
CA ARG A 228 -2.45 6.64 -15.11
C ARG A 228 -1.79 6.89 -13.76
N LEU A 229 -1.02 5.90 -13.28
CA LEU A 229 -0.37 5.92 -11.97
C LEU A 229 1.14 5.98 -12.17
N GLY A 230 1.79 6.94 -11.49
CA GLY A 230 3.24 7.10 -11.51
C GLY A 230 3.94 5.99 -10.73
N VAL A 231 5.08 5.54 -11.25
CA VAL A 231 6.01 4.65 -10.55
C VAL A 231 7.25 5.47 -10.21
N GLN A 232 7.52 5.64 -8.91
CA GLN A 232 8.61 6.48 -8.42
C GLN A 232 9.98 5.88 -8.75
N ASP A 233 10.95 6.73 -9.07
CA ASP A 233 12.35 6.34 -9.16
C ASP A 233 12.91 6.17 -7.73
N PRO A 234 13.33 4.96 -7.33
CA PRO A 234 13.83 4.69 -5.97
C PRO A 234 15.18 5.36 -5.68
N ARG A 235 15.85 5.89 -6.68
CA ARG A 235 17.16 6.55 -6.58
C ARG A 235 17.12 8.00 -7.07
N GLY A 236 16.01 8.41 -7.66
CA GLY A 236 15.75 9.79 -8.08
C GLY A 236 15.39 10.72 -6.94
N ALA A 237 15.17 11.99 -7.27
CA ALA A 237 14.65 12.97 -6.33
C ALA A 237 13.21 12.61 -5.90
N HIS A 238 12.78 13.14 -4.76
CA HIS A 238 11.40 12.91 -4.30
C HIS A 238 10.38 13.38 -5.34
N GLY A 239 9.49 12.47 -5.76
CA GLY A 239 8.51 12.71 -6.81
C GLY A 239 9.01 12.49 -8.24
N GLU A 240 10.28 12.16 -8.43
CA GLU A 240 10.79 11.76 -9.74
C GLU A 240 10.27 10.37 -10.10
N LEU A 241 9.86 10.21 -11.36
CA LEU A 241 9.20 8.98 -11.83
C LEU A 241 10.10 8.20 -12.78
N LEU A 242 10.16 6.90 -12.59
CA LEU A 242 10.66 5.96 -13.60
C LEU A 242 9.73 5.89 -14.82
N GLY A 243 8.45 6.08 -14.60
CA GLY A 243 7.42 5.95 -15.61
C GLY A 243 6.03 5.94 -15.00
N ALA A 244 5.08 5.41 -15.75
CA ALA A 244 3.70 5.25 -15.30
C ALA A 244 3.10 3.96 -15.84
N VAL A 245 2.10 3.42 -15.13
CA VAL A 245 1.25 2.32 -15.58
C VAL A 245 -0.15 2.84 -15.89
N GLU A 246 -0.79 2.29 -16.92
CA GLU A 246 -2.18 2.59 -17.27
C GLU A 246 -3.08 1.41 -16.91
N VAL A 247 -3.92 1.59 -15.91
CA VAL A 247 -4.71 0.52 -15.29
C VAL A 247 -6.20 0.87 -15.20
N SER A 248 -7.02 -0.16 -15.08
CA SER A 248 -8.46 -0.11 -14.77
C SER A 248 -8.77 -1.36 -13.95
N ASP A 249 -9.54 -1.21 -12.88
CA ASP A 249 -9.92 -2.30 -11.99
C ASP A 249 -8.73 -3.09 -11.46
N ALA A 250 -7.70 -2.35 -11.03
CA ALA A 250 -6.46 -2.91 -10.51
C ALA A 250 -5.89 -2.08 -9.37
N ALA A 251 -5.34 -2.77 -8.39
CA ALA A 251 -4.48 -2.17 -7.38
C ALA A 251 -3.05 -2.06 -7.92
N VAL A 252 -2.37 -0.97 -7.59
CA VAL A 252 -0.94 -0.76 -7.80
C VAL A 252 -0.34 -0.37 -6.48
N VAL A 253 0.57 -1.17 -5.98
CA VAL A 253 1.18 -1.00 -4.66
C VAL A 253 2.70 -1.07 -4.79
N THR A 254 3.41 -0.31 -3.96
CA THR A 254 4.88 -0.23 -4.06
C THR A 254 5.52 -0.28 -2.69
N SER A 255 6.50 -1.16 -2.54
CA SER A 255 7.46 -1.17 -1.43
C SER A 255 8.85 -0.79 -1.90
N GLY A 256 9.56 0.03 -1.11
CA GLY A 256 10.91 0.46 -1.44
C GLY A 256 11.79 0.70 -0.21
N ASP A 257 13.09 0.50 -0.39
CA ASP A 257 14.11 0.69 0.65
C ASP A 257 14.39 2.18 0.96
N TYR A 258 13.72 3.09 0.24
CA TYR A 258 13.92 4.54 0.27
C TYR A 258 12.86 5.28 1.12
N GLU A 259 11.78 4.62 1.51
CA GLU A 259 10.67 5.27 2.25
C GLU A 259 11.08 5.60 3.70
N ARG A 260 11.54 4.59 4.44
CA ARG A 260 12.01 4.74 5.82
C ARG A 260 13.32 4.00 5.97
N PHE A 261 14.42 4.74 6.05
CA PHE A 261 15.76 4.17 6.13
C PHE A 261 16.71 5.06 6.91
N ARG A 262 17.84 4.47 7.31
CA ARG A 262 19.03 5.15 7.83
C ARG A 262 20.27 4.56 7.17
N VAL A 263 21.30 5.36 7.02
CA VAL A 263 22.61 4.91 6.51
C VAL A 263 23.62 5.01 7.63
N VAL A 264 24.25 3.89 7.97
CA VAL A 264 25.32 3.81 8.96
C VAL A 264 26.49 3.08 8.34
N ASP A 265 27.67 3.67 8.34
CA ASP A 265 28.92 3.13 7.76
C ASP A 265 28.73 2.66 6.30
N GLY A 266 28.00 3.45 5.51
CA GLY A 266 27.69 3.15 4.10
C GLY A 266 26.64 2.07 3.89
N VAL A 267 26.11 1.45 4.94
CA VAL A 267 25.07 0.42 4.87
C VAL A 267 23.69 1.05 5.07
N ARG A 268 22.77 0.82 4.13
CA ARG A 268 21.37 1.25 4.22
C ARG A 268 20.57 0.25 5.06
N TYR A 269 19.99 0.70 6.14
CA TYR A 269 19.02 -0.04 6.95
C TYR A 269 17.63 0.55 6.68
N HIS A 270 16.66 -0.26 6.30
CA HIS A 270 15.31 0.17 5.96
C HIS A 270 14.24 -0.69 6.66
N HIS A 271 13.01 -0.21 6.66
CA HIS A 271 11.89 -0.76 7.44
C HIS A 271 11.34 -2.11 6.94
N ILE A 272 11.73 -2.58 5.77
CA ILE A 272 11.28 -3.89 5.24
C ILE A 272 12.23 -4.95 5.80
N ILE A 273 11.80 -5.55 6.90
CA ILE A 273 12.58 -6.55 7.63
C ILE A 273 12.19 -7.94 7.13
N ASP A 274 13.18 -8.78 6.83
CA ASP A 274 12.95 -10.21 6.57
C ASP A 274 12.69 -10.93 7.92
N PRO A 275 11.47 -11.44 8.16
CA PRO A 275 11.13 -12.11 9.42
C PRO A 275 11.99 -13.34 9.71
N ARG A 276 12.55 -13.97 8.68
CA ARG A 276 13.38 -15.17 8.79
C ARG A 276 14.77 -14.87 9.37
N THR A 277 15.27 -13.67 9.15
CA THR A 277 16.58 -13.24 9.64
C THR A 277 16.47 -12.21 10.76
N GLY A 278 15.42 -11.39 10.78
CA GLY A 278 15.23 -10.24 11.64
C GLY A 278 15.99 -9.00 11.20
N TRP A 279 16.58 -9.01 10.01
CA TRP A 279 17.35 -7.91 9.43
C TRP A 279 16.64 -7.31 8.21
N PRO A 280 16.94 -6.05 7.85
CA PRO A 280 16.46 -5.48 6.60
C PRO A 280 16.80 -6.35 5.40
N ALA A 281 15.83 -6.57 4.52
CA ALA A 281 16.00 -7.33 3.28
C ALA A 281 17.06 -6.67 2.37
N ARG A 282 17.68 -7.46 1.50
CA ARG A 282 18.81 -7.00 0.68
C ARG A 282 18.65 -7.33 -0.81
N ALA A 283 17.62 -8.08 -1.18
CA ALA A 283 17.49 -8.58 -2.55
C ALA A 283 16.98 -7.50 -3.51
N SER A 284 16.10 -6.62 -3.05
CA SER A 284 15.44 -5.62 -3.88
C SER A 284 15.63 -4.21 -3.35
N ILE A 285 15.58 -3.23 -4.25
CA ILE A 285 15.52 -1.80 -3.97
C ILE A 285 14.07 -1.33 -3.91
N ALA A 286 13.27 -1.76 -4.90
CA ALA A 286 11.85 -1.45 -5.01
C ALA A 286 11.09 -2.57 -5.71
N VAL A 287 9.84 -2.75 -5.33
CA VAL A 287 8.89 -3.65 -5.98
C VAL A 287 7.58 -2.92 -6.15
N THR A 288 7.09 -2.86 -7.39
CA THR A 288 5.74 -2.38 -7.72
C THR A 288 4.91 -3.55 -8.23
N VAL A 289 3.79 -3.81 -7.58
CA VAL A 289 2.89 -4.92 -7.90
C VAL A 289 1.57 -4.38 -8.41
N MET A 290 1.04 -4.99 -9.48
CA MET A 290 -0.34 -4.85 -9.89
C MET A 290 -1.11 -6.11 -9.49
N ALA A 291 -2.23 -5.92 -8.79
CA ALA A 291 -3.10 -6.97 -8.29
C ALA A 291 -4.58 -6.62 -8.50
N LYS A 292 -5.47 -7.59 -8.34
CA LYS A 292 -6.92 -7.33 -8.36
C LYS A 292 -7.44 -6.67 -7.08
N SER A 293 -6.72 -6.81 -5.98
CA SER A 293 -7.05 -6.34 -4.64
C SER A 293 -5.82 -5.68 -4.03
N ALA A 294 -5.99 -4.54 -3.39
CA ALA A 294 -4.90 -3.86 -2.70
C ALA A 294 -4.44 -4.66 -1.48
N GLU A 295 -5.35 -5.35 -0.77
CA GLU A 295 -5.01 -6.24 0.33
C GLU A 295 -4.01 -7.31 -0.11
N VAL A 296 -4.32 -8.01 -1.20
CA VAL A 296 -3.45 -9.06 -1.76
C VAL A 296 -2.12 -8.48 -2.24
N GLY A 297 -2.18 -7.37 -2.95
CA GLY A 297 -1.00 -6.66 -3.45
C GLY A 297 -0.04 -6.32 -2.33
N VAL A 298 -0.51 -5.60 -1.30
CA VAL A 298 0.29 -5.15 -0.14
C VAL A 298 0.87 -6.31 0.66
N ALA A 299 0.13 -7.40 0.83
CA ALA A 299 0.62 -8.56 1.58
C ALA A 299 1.71 -9.32 0.82
N LEU A 300 1.52 -9.58 -0.48
CA LEU A 300 2.41 -10.43 -1.26
C LEU A 300 3.63 -9.68 -1.84
N GLU A 301 3.54 -8.36 -2.08
CA GLU A 301 4.68 -7.59 -2.56
C GLU A 301 5.89 -7.66 -1.63
N LYS A 302 5.66 -7.75 -0.30
CA LYS A 302 6.73 -7.90 0.68
C LYS A 302 7.45 -9.23 0.53
N GLY A 303 6.70 -10.28 0.17
CA GLY A 303 7.28 -11.56 -0.21
C GLY A 303 8.18 -11.43 -1.43
N VAL A 304 7.70 -10.78 -2.49
CA VAL A 304 8.48 -10.52 -3.71
C VAL A 304 9.74 -9.74 -3.38
N PHE A 305 9.60 -8.64 -2.63
CA PHE A 305 10.73 -7.76 -2.25
C PHE A 305 11.83 -8.51 -1.48
N ILE A 306 11.44 -9.38 -0.54
CA ILE A 306 12.38 -10.10 0.32
C ILE A 306 13.04 -11.27 -0.42
N LEU A 307 12.29 -11.97 -1.28
CA LEU A 307 12.77 -13.13 -2.04
C LEU A 307 13.65 -12.72 -3.22
N GLY A 308 13.42 -11.53 -3.79
CA GLY A 308 14.22 -11.01 -4.91
C GLY A 308 13.83 -11.57 -6.28
N PRO A 309 14.65 -11.27 -7.33
CA PRO A 309 14.23 -11.35 -8.72
C PRO A 309 13.99 -12.76 -9.28
N VAL A 310 14.37 -13.80 -8.57
CA VAL A 310 14.11 -15.19 -9.00
C VAL A 310 12.90 -15.74 -8.25
N GLU A 311 13.05 -15.98 -6.95
CA GLU A 311 12.00 -16.58 -6.12
C GLU A 311 10.78 -15.65 -5.97
N GLY A 312 11.01 -14.32 -5.90
CA GLY A 312 9.94 -13.31 -5.81
C GLY A 312 9.11 -13.26 -7.09
N MET A 313 9.75 -13.34 -8.27
CA MET A 313 9.02 -13.40 -9.54
C MET A 313 8.24 -14.71 -9.71
N ASP A 314 8.75 -15.83 -9.18
CA ASP A 314 8.01 -17.10 -9.15
C ASP A 314 6.81 -17.03 -8.22
N LEU A 315 6.95 -16.43 -7.03
CA LEU A 315 5.84 -16.14 -6.12
C LEU A 315 4.78 -15.27 -6.81
N ALA A 316 5.20 -14.19 -7.47
CA ALA A 316 4.29 -13.29 -8.17
C ALA A 316 3.49 -14.01 -9.26
N ARG A 317 4.16 -14.84 -10.07
CA ARG A 317 3.53 -15.64 -11.13
C ARG A 317 2.52 -16.62 -10.53
N ALA A 318 2.89 -17.34 -9.47
CA ALA A 318 2.01 -18.30 -8.80
C ALA A 318 0.77 -17.63 -8.17
N ALA A 319 0.91 -16.37 -7.75
CA ALA A 319 -0.16 -15.56 -7.16
C ALA A 319 -0.98 -14.77 -8.19
N GLY A 320 -0.63 -14.82 -9.48
CA GLY A 320 -1.30 -14.06 -10.54
C GLY A 320 -1.09 -12.55 -10.44
N LEU A 321 0.06 -12.14 -9.92
CA LEU A 321 0.47 -10.73 -9.82
C LEU A 321 1.29 -10.33 -11.03
N GLU A 322 1.17 -9.07 -11.43
CA GLU A 322 2.07 -8.45 -12.38
C GLU A 322 3.05 -7.53 -11.63
N VAL A 323 4.33 -7.65 -11.91
CA VAL A 323 5.38 -7.07 -11.07
C VAL A 323 6.43 -6.35 -11.90
N MET A 324 6.91 -5.22 -11.39
CA MET A 324 8.22 -4.66 -11.69
C MET A 324 9.05 -4.66 -10.40
N GLU A 325 10.17 -5.33 -10.43
CA GLU A 325 11.15 -5.36 -9.36
C GLU A 325 12.44 -4.67 -9.81
N ILE A 326 13.04 -3.90 -8.92
CA ILE A 326 14.38 -3.35 -9.07
C ILE A 326 15.26 -4.05 -8.05
N ASP A 327 16.21 -4.86 -8.54
CA ASP A 327 17.11 -5.64 -7.70
C ASP A 327 18.18 -4.77 -7.02
N ALA A 328 18.94 -5.37 -6.10
CA ALA A 328 20.03 -4.69 -5.38
C ALA A 328 21.13 -4.13 -6.32
N GLY A 329 21.25 -4.66 -7.54
CA GLY A 329 22.14 -4.16 -8.59
C GLY A 329 21.53 -3.07 -9.47
N ASN A 330 20.34 -2.55 -9.10
CA ASN A 330 19.59 -1.55 -9.87
C ASN A 330 19.12 -2.02 -11.25
N ARG A 331 18.96 -3.33 -11.46
CA ARG A 331 18.41 -3.90 -12.70
C ARG A 331 16.90 -4.07 -12.54
N ARG A 332 16.15 -3.82 -13.62
CA ARG A 332 14.70 -3.95 -13.66
C ARG A 332 14.32 -5.35 -14.14
N HIS A 333 13.43 -6.00 -13.39
CA HIS A 333 12.85 -7.29 -13.73
C HIS A 333 11.33 -7.11 -13.81
N CYS A 334 10.72 -7.41 -14.96
CA CYS A 334 9.29 -7.21 -15.16
C CYS A 334 8.60 -8.50 -15.58
N SER A 335 7.40 -8.71 -15.05
CA SER A 335 6.46 -9.65 -15.65
C SER A 335 5.93 -9.14 -16.99
N ALA A 336 5.50 -10.06 -17.85
CA ALA A 336 4.99 -9.71 -19.18
C ALA A 336 3.78 -8.77 -19.13
N GLY A 337 2.88 -8.93 -18.15
CA GLY A 337 1.71 -8.07 -17.99
C GLY A 337 2.07 -6.67 -17.52
N PHE A 338 3.03 -6.54 -16.61
CA PHE A 338 3.53 -5.24 -16.19
C PHE A 338 4.19 -4.49 -17.34
N ALA A 339 5.09 -5.15 -18.08
CA ALA A 339 5.78 -4.56 -19.22
C ALA A 339 4.84 -4.03 -20.31
N ARG A 340 3.69 -4.69 -20.51
CA ARG A 340 2.67 -4.23 -21.51
C ARG A 340 2.06 -2.89 -21.17
N VAL A 341 1.87 -2.56 -19.89
CA VAL A 341 1.17 -1.35 -19.44
C VAL A 341 2.07 -0.26 -18.89
N PHE A 342 3.33 -0.57 -18.65
CA PHE A 342 4.33 0.39 -18.18
C PHE A 342 4.84 1.26 -19.35
N ARG A 343 4.96 2.57 -19.08
CA ARG A 343 5.55 3.55 -20.01
C ARG A 343 6.60 4.34 -19.24
N GLY A 344 7.85 4.06 -19.52
CA GLY A 344 8.99 4.73 -18.90
C GLY A 344 9.16 6.17 -19.36
N VAL A 345 9.73 7.00 -18.50
CA VAL A 345 10.17 8.35 -18.85
C VAL A 345 11.25 8.25 -19.95
N GLY A 346 11.18 9.13 -20.95
CA GLY A 346 12.11 9.10 -22.10
C GLY A 346 11.96 7.91 -23.04
N GLY A 347 10.81 7.19 -23.00
CA GLY A 347 10.56 6.04 -23.88
C GLY A 347 11.19 4.73 -23.38
N GLY A 348 11.79 4.72 -22.19
CA GLY A 348 12.32 3.50 -21.58
C GLY A 348 11.22 2.48 -21.31
N GLY A 349 11.43 1.23 -21.71
CA GLY A 349 10.54 0.11 -21.41
C GLY A 349 11.02 -0.66 -20.15
N CYS A 350 10.25 -1.67 -19.81
CA CYS A 350 10.71 -2.75 -18.94
C CYS A 350 10.74 -4.02 -19.77
N GLU A 351 11.90 -4.60 -19.95
CA GLU A 351 12.00 -5.87 -20.65
C GLU A 351 11.40 -6.97 -19.79
N ALA A 352 10.46 -7.73 -20.36
CA ALA A 352 9.97 -8.91 -19.70
C ALA A 352 11.10 -9.92 -19.58
N GLY A 353 11.52 -10.24 -18.36
CA GLY A 353 12.51 -11.31 -18.13
C GLY A 353 11.98 -12.60 -18.73
N GLY A 354 12.66 -13.11 -19.74
CA GLY A 354 12.35 -14.40 -20.35
C GLY A 354 12.67 -15.53 -19.37
N ARG A 355 11.66 -16.22 -18.91
CA ARG A 355 11.46 -17.68 -18.71
C ARG A 355 10.26 -17.95 -17.85
#